data_d22d5b9cd1b1f706b735ce5a856c35ab
#
_entry.id   d22d5b9cd1b1f706b735ce5a856c35ab
#
_cell.length_a   1.000
_cell.length_b   1.000
_cell.length_c   1.000
_cell.angle_alpha   90.00
_cell.angle_beta   90.00
_cell.angle_gamma   90.00
#
_symmetry.space_group_name_H-M   'P 1'
#
loop_
_entity.id
_entity.type
_entity.pdbx_description
1 polymer ?
#
loop_
_entity_poly.entity_id
_entity_poly.type
_entity_poly.pdbx_seq_one_letter_code
_entity_poly.pdbx_strand_id
1 'polypeptide(L)'
;LMSPKDFSQRVQADDPSIDIFQGAWSMGSNPNRQELLGKKAPLNLYRYTSEALENSFKTQGTAEMFDDAKLKAAYNKFDTELAEELPYFPLSWDTSITFFNKRVKAYDLDKVKKNQFKLYDIELTANEGAK
;
A
#
# COMPACT_ATOMS: atom_id res chain seq x y z
N LEU A 1 -24.86 11.05 -9.02
CA LEU A 1 -23.80 10.96 -8.01
C LEU A 1 -24.22 9.96 -6.93
N MET A 2 -23.38 9.03 -6.61
CA MET A 2 -23.60 8.01 -5.60
C MET A 2 -22.88 8.43 -4.32
N SER A 3 -23.43 8.07 -3.14
CA SER A 3 -22.73 8.31 -1.88
C SER A 3 -21.49 7.39 -1.77
N PRO A 4 -20.42 7.79 -1.06
CA PRO A 4 -19.27 6.91 -0.84
C PRO A 4 -19.63 5.58 -0.16
N LYS A 5 -20.65 5.61 0.71
CA LYS A 5 -21.15 4.41 1.39
C LYS A 5 -21.82 3.46 0.39
N ASP A 6 -22.72 3.97 -0.43
CA ASP A 6 -23.44 3.14 -1.42
C ASP A 6 -22.48 2.57 -2.45
N PHE A 7 -21.51 3.37 -2.89
CA PHE A 7 -20.45 2.93 -3.78
C PHE A 7 -19.66 1.76 -3.18
N SER A 8 -19.17 1.92 -1.95
CA SER A 8 -18.40 0.88 -1.26
C SER A 8 -19.21 -0.42 -1.09
N GLN A 9 -20.49 -0.31 -0.71
CA GLN A 9 -21.37 -1.46 -0.56
C GLN A 9 -21.59 -2.20 -1.88
N ARG A 10 -21.82 -1.48 -2.97
CA ARG A 10 -22.05 -2.07 -4.29
C ARG A 10 -20.80 -2.77 -4.83
N VAL A 11 -19.62 -2.14 -4.71
CA VAL A 11 -18.35 -2.76 -5.13
C VAL A 11 -18.05 -4.02 -4.32
N GLN A 12 -18.28 -3.99 -2.99
CA GLN A 12 -18.11 -5.15 -2.13
C GLN A 12 -19.11 -6.28 -2.43
N ALA A 13 -20.32 -5.93 -2.80
CA ALA A 13 -21.38 -6.88 -3.14
C ALA A 13 -21.21 -7.48 -4.55
N ASP A 14 -20.16 -7.12 -5.28
CA ASP A 14 -19.93 -7.56 -6.66
C ASP A 14 -21.11 -7.23 -7.59
N ASP A 15 -21.58 -5.99 -7.52
CA ASP A 15 -22.72 -5.52 -8.29
C ASP A 15 -22.44 -5.65 -9.80
N PRO A 16 -23.20 -6.47 -10.54
CA PRO A 16 -22.94 -6.75 -11.96
C PRO A 16 -23.15 -5.55 -12.88
N SER A 17 -23.65 -4.45 -12.37
CA SER A 17 -23.78 -3.20 -13.14
C SER A 17 -22.54 -2.31 -13.06
N ILE A 18 -21.50 -2.73 -12.35
CA ILE A 18 -20.24 -2.02 -12.24
C ILE A 18 -19.16 -2.76 -13.04
N ASP A 19 -18.85 -2.26 -14.22
CA ASP A 19 -17.78 -2.80 -15.06
C ASP A 19 -16.41 -2.28 -14.66
N ILE A 20 -16.32 -1.01 -14.22
CA ILE A 20 -15.09 -0.33 -13.84
C ILE A 20 -15.34 0.54 -12.62
N PHE A 21 -14.42 0.55 -11.70
CA PHE A 21 -14.43 1.51 -10.60
C PHE A 21 -13.04 2.10 -10.35
N GLN A 22 -13.01 3.30 -9.82
CA GLN A 22 -11.79 3.94 -9.34
C GLN A 22 -11.75 3.88 -7.83
N GLY A 23 -10.64 3.42 -7.28
CA GLY A 23 -10.38 3.36 -5.85
C GLY A 23 -8.98 3.85 -5.51
N ALA A 24 -8.72 4.05 -4.23
CA ALA A 24 -7.40 4.33 -3.70
C ALA A 24 -7.09 3.38 -2.55
N TRP A 25 -5.84 2.97 -2.46
CA TRP A 25 -5.37 2.05 -1.43
C TRP A 25 -4.20 2.68 -0.67
N SER A 26 -4.28 2.66 0.64
CA SER A 26 -3.12 2.99 1.48
C SER A 26 -2.27 1.73 1.64
N MET A 27 -1.23 1.64 0.83
CA MET A 27 -0.29 0.52 0.89
C MET A 27 0.78 0.85 1.91
N GLY A 28 0.90 0.03 2.96
CA GLY A 28 1.98 0.12 3.92
C GLY A 28 3.37 -0.11 3.30
N SER A 29 4.40 -0.13 4.11
CA SER A 29 5.79 -0.39 3.69
C SER A 29 6.03 -1.82 3.18
N ASN A 30 5.11 -2.75 3.45
CA ASN A 30 5.21 -4.11 2.95
C ASN A 30 4.88 -4.16 1.45
N PRO A 31 5.79 -4.58 0.58
CA PRO A 31 5.56 -4.68 -0.86
C PRO A 31 4.63 -5.85 -1.24
N ASN A 32 4.39 -6.79 -0.34
CA ASN A 32 3.48 -7.91 -0.59
C ASN A 32 2.03 -7.40 -0.77
N ARG A 33 1.41 -7.79 -1.87
CA ARG A 33 0.07 -7.37 -2.27
C ARG A 33 -0.99 -8.46 -2.08
N GLN A 34 -0.71 -9.48 -1.30
CA GLN A 34 -1.61 -10.61 -1.08
C GLN A 34 -2.97 -10.18 -0.52
N GLU A 35 -3.02 -9.17 0.37
CA GLU A 35 -4.28 -8.66 0.92
C GLU A 35 -5.19 -8.01 -0.13
N LEU A 36 -4.59 -7.53 -1.22
CA LEU A 36 -5.28 -6.84 -2.31
C LEU A 36 -5.63 -7.76 -3.48
N LEU A 37 -4.75 -8.70 -3.81
CA LEU A 37 -4.82 -9.50 -5.03
C LEU A 37 -4.90 -11.01 -4.79
N GLY A 38 -4.76 -11.47 -3.55
CA GLY A 38 -4.89 -12.89 -3.23
C GLY A 38 -6.31 -13.39 -3.49
N LYS A 39 -6.45 -14.63 -3.94
CA LYS A 39 -7.74 -15.25 -4.33
C LYS A 39 -8.84 -15.16 -3.28
N LYS A 40 -8.46 -15.21 -1.99
CA LYS A 40 -9.40 -15.14 -0.85
C LYS A 40 -9.24 -13.86 -0.05
N ALA A 41 -8.51 -12.89 -0.58
CA ALA A 41 -8.23 -11.66 0.14
C ALA A 41 -9.48 -10.78 0.23
N PRO A 42 -9.79 -10.23 1.40
CA PRO A 42 -11.01 -9.45 1.61
C PRO A 42 -11.02 -8.14 0.80
N LEU A 43 -9.83 -7.66 0.41
CA LEU A 43 -9.67 -6.45 -0.40
C LEU A 43 -9.53 -6.72 -1.89
N ASN A 44 -9.62 -7.99 -2.33
CA ASN A 44 -9.63 -8.34 -3.74
C ASN A 44 -10.99 -7.99 -4.38
N LEU A 45 -11.26 -6.70 -4.46
CA LEU A 45 -12.49 -6.17 -5.09
C LEU A 45 -12.44 -6.27 -6.62
N TYR A 46 -11.27 -6.52 -7.17
CA TYR A 46 -11.04 -6.73 -8.62
C TYR A 46 -11.53 -8.10 -9.10
N ARG A 47 -11.83 -9.03 -8.18
CA ARG A 47 -12.19 -10.43 -8.50
C ARG A 47 -11.15 -11.16 -9.37
N TYR A 48 -9.98 -10.55 -9.52
CA TYR A 48 -8.88 -11.13 -10.25
C TYR A 48 -8.26 -12.30 -9.48
N THR A 49 -7.94 -13.35 -10.18
CA THR A 49 -7.22 -14.49 -9.60
C THR A 49 -6.19 -15.01 -10.61
N SER A 50 -4.97 -15.18 -10.16
CA SER A 50 -3.87 -15.75 -10.92
C SER A 50 -3.14 -16.77 -10.09
N GLU A 51 -2.88 -17.93 -10.69
CA GLU A 51 -2.09 -18.98 -10.04
C GLU A 51 -0.62 -18.56 -9.88
N ALA A 52 -0.10 -17.78 -10.81
CA ALA A 52 1.27 -17.27 -10.72
C ALA A 52 1.40 -16.25 -9.60
N LEU A 53 0.41 -15.35 -9.40
CA LEU A 53 0.38 -14.44 -8.24
C LEU A 53 0.29 -15.21 -6.92
N GLU A 54 -0.57 -16.21 -6.82
CA GLU A 54 -0.68 -17.04 -5.62
C GLU A 54 0.64 -17.75 -5.28
N ASN A 55 1.34 -18.26 -6.28
CA ASN A 55 2.66 -18.87 -6.10
C ASN A 55 3.73 -17.83 -5.69
N SER A 56 3.66 -16.63 -6.25
CA SER A 56 4.52 -15.52 -5.85
C SER A 56 4.30 -15.13 -4.38
N PHE A 57 3.06 -15.05 -3.93
CA PHE A 57 2.75 -14.77 -2.51
C PHE A 57 3.25 -15.86 -1.57
N LYS A 58 3.16 -17.12 -1.96
CA LYS A 58 3.73 -18.23 -1.18
C LYS A 58 5.24 -18.12 -1.07
N THR A 59 5.94 -17.84 -2.17
CA THR A 59 7.39 -17.64 -2.17
C THR A 59 7.80 -16.50 -1.26
N GLN A 60 7.08 -15.38 -1.30
CA GLN A 60 7.32 -14.23 -0.41
C GLN A 60 7.09 -14.54 1.08
N GLY A 61 6.21 -15.49 1.39
CA GLY A 61 5.84 -15.86 2.76
C GLY A 61 6.60 -17.06 3.33
N THR A 62 7.51 -17.67 2.56
CA THR A 62 8.26 -18.88 2.97
C THR A 62 9.69 -18.56 3.42
N ALA A 63 10.47 -19.60 3.76
CA ALA A 63 11.89 -19.46 4.09
C ALA A 63 12.72 -18.83 2.96
N GLU A 64 12.25 -18.87 1.72
CA GLU A 64 12.90 -18.24 0.57
C GLU A 64 12.92 -16.71 0.66
N MET A 65 12.08 -16.10 1.47
CA MET A 65 12.10 -14.65 1.74
C MET A 65 13.41 -14.16 2.38
N PHE A 66 14.24 -15.06 2.92
CA PHE A 66 15.56 -14.73 3.46
C PHE A 66 16.67 -14.83 2.40
N ASP A 67 16.34 -15.21 1.17
CA ASP A 67 17.25 -15.23 0.03
C ASP A 67 16.89 -14.02 -0.87
N ASP A 68 17.71 -12.98 -0.81
CA ASP A 68 17.46 -11.74 -1.54
C ASP A 68 17.33 -11.93 -3.06
N ALA A 69 18.08 -12.87 -3.64
CA ALA A 69 18.03 -13.15 -5.07
C ALA A 69 16.70 -13.81 -5.46
N LYS A 70 16.24 -14.78 -4.68
CA LYS A 70 14.96 -15.46 -4.90
C LYS A 70 13.80 -14.53 -4.64
N LEU A 71 13.89 -13.72 -3.58
CA LEU A 71 12.86 -12.73 -3.28
C LEU A 71 12.72 -11.71 -4.40
N LYS A 72 13.84 -11.17 -4.89
CA LYS A 72 13.84 -10.26 -6.04
C LYS A 72 13.25 -10.91 -7.30
N ALA A 73 13.59 -12.16 -7.58
CA ALA A 73 13.03 -12.89 -8.70
C ALA A 73 11.51 -13.09 -8.57
N ALA A 74 11.01 -13.38 -7.36
CA ALA A 74 9.59 -13.52 -7.08
C ALA A 74 8.83 -12.19 -7.31
N TYR A 75 9.39 -11.07 -6.86
CA TYR A 75 8.78 -9.75 -7.12
C TYR A 75 8.81 -9.37 -8.59
N ASN A 76 9.93 -9.59 -9.29
CA ASN A 76 10.02 -9.31 -10.72
C ASN A 76 8.97 -10.13 -11.52
N LYS A 77 8.78 -11.39 -11.17
CA LYS A 77 7.76 -12.24 -11.79
C LYS A 77 6.36 -11.71 -11.50
N PHE A 78 6.09 -11.33 -10.26
CA PHE A 78 4.82 -10.71 -9.86
C PHE A 78 4.54 -9.44 -10.65
N ASP A 79 5.51 -8.53 -10.75
CA ASP A 79 5.37 -7.27 -11.48
C ASP A 79 5.13 -7.49 -12.97
N THR A 80 5.81 -8.48 -13.57
CA THR A 80 5.62 -8.84 -14.98
C THR A 80 4.19 -9.33 -15.22
N GLU A 81 3.72 -10.26 -14.41
CA GLU A 81 2.36 -10.80 -14.54
C GLU A 81 1.29 -9.73 -14.29
N LEU A 82 1.51 -8.88 -13.29
CA LEU A 82 0.61 -7.77 -13.02
C LEU A 82 0.54 -6.78 -14.20
N ALA A 83 1.65 -6.57 -14.88
CA ALA A 83 1.72 -5.69 -16.05
C ALA A 83 1.06 -6.31 -17.29
N GLU A 84 1.09 -7.64 -17.43
CA GLU A 84 0.47 -8.36 -18.54
C GLU A 84 -1.04 -8.48 -18.36
N GLU A 85 -1.50 -8.81 -17.17
CA GLU A 85 -2.92 -9.09 -16.88
C GLU A 85 -3.72 -7.82 -16.53
N LEU A 86 -3.06 -6.78 -16.03
CA LEU A 86 -3.65 -5.49 -15.66
C LEU A 86 -4.98 -5.57 -14.88
N PRO A 87 -5.05 -6.32 -13.78
CA PRO A 87 -6.26 -6.40 -12.97
C PRO A 87 -6.69 -5.03 -12.41
N TYR A 88 -5.76 -4.10 -12.32
CA TYR A 88 -5.98 -2.68 -12.06
C TYR A 88 -4.95 -1.83 -12.81
N PHE A 89 -5.33 -0.62 -13.14
CA PHE A 89 -4.46 0.35 -13.80
C PHE A 89 -4.07 1.47 -12.82
N PRO A 90 -2.78 1.63 -12.49
CA PRO A 90 -2.32 2.70 -11.62
C PRO A 90 -2.50 4.06 -12.31
N LEU A 91 -3.28 4.96 -11.71
CA LEU A 91 -3.53 6.30 -12.26
C LEU A 91 -2.58 7.34 -11.68
N SER A 92 -2.31 7.27 -10.39
CA SER A 92 -1.50 8.26 -9.67
C SER A 92 -0.94 7.69 -8.38
N TRP A 93 0.08 8.36 -7.87
CA TRP A 93 0.62 8.14 -6.53
C TRP A 93 0.35 9.39 -5.71
N ASP A 94 -0.24 9.20 -4.55
CA ASP A 94 -0.47 10.29 -3.63
C ASP A 94 0.82 10.68 -2.93
N THR A 95 1.02 11.99 -2.77
CA THR A 95 2.10 12.54 -1.98
C THR A 95 1.57 12.98 -0.63
N SER A 96 2.10 12.40 0.44
CA SER A 96 1.82 12.87 1.79
C SER A 96 2.64 14.12 2.09
N ILE A 97 1.95 15.19 2.50
CA ILE A 97 2.59 16.42 2.96
C ILE A 97 2.37 16.52 4.46
N THR A 98 3.45 16.60 5.21
CA THR A 98 3.41 16.77 6.66
C THR A 98 3.91 18.15 7.03
N PHE A 99 3.09 18.90 7.73
CA PHE A 99 3.44 20.23 8.25
C PHE A 99 3.89 20.12 9.70
N PHE A 100 5.01 20.73 10.01
CA PHE A 100 5.51 20.82 11.37
C PHE A 100 5.43 22.27 11.86
N ASN A 101 5.00 22.43 13.10
CA ASN A 101 5.15 23.71 13.77
C ASN A 101 6.65 24.02 13.93
N LYS A 102 7.02 25.30 13.82
CA LYS A 102 8.42 25.75 13.98
C LYS A 102 9.08 25.35 15.32
N ARG A 103 8.28 24.97 16.30
CA ARG A 103 8.74 24.47 17.60
C ARG A 103 9.27 23.04 17.53
N VAL A 104 8.92 22.27 16.50
CA VAL A 104 9.41 20.90 16.35
C VAL A 104 10.85 20.96 15.87
N LYS A 105 11.73 20.44 16.72
CA LYS A 105 13.17 20.28 16.46
C LYS A 105 13.51 18.80 16.38
N ALA A 106 14.72 18.51 15.96
CA ALA A 106 15.23 17.13 15.85
C ALA A 106 14.38 16.18 14.98
N TYR A 107 13.57 16.73 14.04
CA TYR A 107 12.89 15.91 13.06
C TYR A 107 13.85 15.56 11.92
N ASP A 108 14.32 14.33 11.94
CA ASP A 108 15.29 13.84 10.97
C ASP A 108 14.58 13.09 9.82
N LEU A 109 14.48 13.74 8.68
CA LEU A 109 13.83 13.17 7.49
C LEU A 109 14.54 11.91 6.98
N ASP A 110 15.85 11.80 7.13
CA ASP A 110 16.59 10.63 6.68
C ASP A 110 16.32 9.42 7.59
N LYS A 111 16.17 9.63 8.88
CA LYS A 111 15.70 8.59 9.80
C LYS A 111 14.27 8.17 9.48
N VAL A 112 13.40 9.12 9.13
CA VAL A 112 12.02 8.80 8.72
C VAL A 112 12.00 7.93 7.47
N LYS A 113 12.75 8.30 6.44
CA LYS A 113 12.86 7.53 5.20
C LYS A 113 13.40 6.11 5.40
N LYS A 114 14.30 5.95 6.36
CA LYS A 114 14.89 4.65 6.74
C LYS A 114 14.04 3.86 7.76
N ASN A 115 12.85 4.36 8.10
CA ASN A 115 11.99 3.77 9.14
C ASN A 115 12.65 3.65 10.53
N GLN A 116 13.62 4.53 10.81
CA GLN A 116 14.40 4.57 12.04
C GLN A 116 13.98 5.70 13.00
N PHE A 117 13.05 6.56 12.56
CA PHE A 117 12.53 7.66 13.35
C PHE A 117 11.53 7.15 14.38
N LYS A 118 11.66 7.65 15.61
CA LYS A 118 10.76 7.33 16.71
C LYS A 118 10.17 8.62 17.27
N LEU A 119 8.90 8.59 17.68
CA LEU A 119 8.19 9.77 18.18
C LEU A 119 8.89 10.43 19.39
N TYR A 120 9.59 9.66 20.20
CA TYR A 120 10.33 10.21 21.36
C TYR A 120 11.65 10.91 20.97
N ASP A 121 12.08 10.82 19.70
CA ASP A 121 13.21 11.60 19.18
C ASP A 121 12.81 13.06 18.86
N ILE A 122 11.51 13.40 18.96
CA ILE A 122 11.04 14.76 18.71
C ILE A 122 11.35 15.65 19.93
N GLU A 123 12.03 16.73 19.66
CA GLU A 123 12.25 17.79 20.63
C GLU A 123 11.34 18.99 20.32
N LEU A 124 10.78 19.59 21.35
CA LEU A 124 9.96 20.79 21.24
C LEU A 124 10.66 21.97 21.93
N THR A 125 10.80 23.07 21.21
CA THR A 125 11.22 24.32 21.84
C THR A 125 10.06 24.95 22.62
N ALA A 126 10.39 25.69 23.69
CA ALA A 126 9.40 26.43 24.45
C ALA A 126 8.59 27.39 23.54
N ASN A 127 7.36 27.71 23.95
CA ASN A 127 6.58 28.77 23.32
C ASN A 127 7.20 30.13 23.62
N GLU A 128 7.99 30.65 22.72
CA GLU A 128 8.30 32.08 22.75
C GLU A 128 7.07 32.84 22.24
N GLY A 129 6.18 33.26 23.10
CA GLY A 129 5.11 34.18 22.73
C GLY A 129 3.67 33.73 22.95
N ALA A 130 3.39 32.88 23.93
CA ALA A 130 2.07 32.86 24.54
C ALA A 130 2.01 34.00 25.60
N LYS A 131 1.78 35.22 25.13
CA LYS A 131 1.25 36.29 25.94
C LYS A 131 -0.22 36.44 25.66
#